data_6b8a6080f2b454b8d6002d9b01ddb3a0
#
_entry.id   6b8a6080f2b454b8d6002d9b01ddb3a0
#
_cell.length_a   1.000
_cell.length_b   1.000
_cell.length_c   1.000
_cell.angle_alpha   90.00
_cell.angle_beta   90.00
_cell.angle_gamma   90.00
#
_symmetry.space_group_name_H-M   'P 1'
#
loop_
_entity.id
_entity.type
_entity.pdbx_description
1 polymer ?
#
loop_
_entity_poly.entity_id
_entity_poly.type
_entity_poly.pdbx_seq_one_letter_code
_entity_poly.pdbx_strand_id
1 'polypeptide(L)'
;MGLIGRKCGMTQVYTENGMVVPVTIIEILPNRIVQIKTEQNDGYQSVQLTTGKISLSRLSKGEAGHFIKANTEAGKGLYEFRLEGESEEFVKGLGSAKEITIDSLFASGQLVDITGTNKGKGFAGVVKRHHFATQDATHGNSLSHRVPGSIGQRQSPGRVFKGKKMAGQLGNKRCIIQSLEVVKVETERNLLFIKGAVPGANGGRVIVKPAVRMRNKVKKD
;
A
#
# COMPACT_ATOMS: atom_id res chain seq x y z
N MET A 1 -9.16 -5.38 -9.28
CA MET A 1 -9.65 -4.35 -8.36
C MET A 1 -9.03 -4.53 -6.97
N GLY A 2 -9.21 -3.61 -5.98
CA GLY A 2 -8.68 -3.73 -4.62
C GLY A 2 -9.49 -2.93 -3.61
N LEU A 3 -9.21 -3.15 -2.30
CA LEU A 3 -9.87 -2.44 -1.19
C LEU A 3 -8.87 -1.66 -0.34
N ILE A 4 -9.38 -0.65 0.34
CA ILE A 4 -8.64 0.21 1.26
C ILE A 4 -8.92 -0.28 2.68
N GLY A 5 -7.85 -0.54 3.43
CA GLY A 5 -7.93 -0.94 4.82
C GLY A 5 -6.98 -0.17 5.73
N ARG A 6 -7.03 -0.49 7.01
CA ARG A 6 -6.18 0.05 8.06
C ARG A 6 -5.45 -1.09 8.77
N LYS A 7 -4.14 -0.99 8.88
CA LYS A 7 -3.33 -1.94 9.65
C LYS A 7 -3.64 -1.79 11.14
N CYS A 8 -4.12 -2.84 11.78
CA CYS A 8 -4.40 -2.85 13.22
C CYS A 8 -3.18 -3.26 14.04
N GLY A 9 -2.50 -4.33 13.62
CA GLY A 9 -1.36 -4.87 14.34
C GLY A 9 -0.93 -6.22 13.80
N MET A 10 -0.11 -6.92 14.58
CA MET A 10 0.29 -8.29 14.29
C MET A 10 -0.05 -9.20 15.46
N THR A 11 -0.38 -10.43 15.14
CA THR A 11 -0.64 -11.51 16.08
C THR A 11 -0.17 -12.84 15.49
N GLN A 12 -0.45 -13.92 16.14
CA GLN A 12 -0.20 -15.27 15.66
C GLN A 12 -1.49 -16.09 15.65
N VAL A 13 -1.62 -16.97 14.69
CA VAL A 13 -2.72 -17.92 14.56
C VAL A 13 -2.12 -19.32 14.55
N TYR A 14 -2.75 -20.25 15.27
CA TYR A 14 -2.36 -21.65 15.27
C TYR A 14 -3.16 -22.39 14.23
N THR A 15 -2.48 -23.18 13.40
CA THR A 15 -3.11 -24.11 12.46
C THR A 15 -3.54 -25.38 13.19
N GLU A 16 -4.43 -26.15 12.58
CA GLU A 16 -4.87 -27.46 13.11
C GLU A 16 -3.70 -28.41 13.38
N ASN A 17 -2.62 -28.29 12.62
CA ASN A 17 -1.39 -29.06 12.78
C ASN A 17 -0.45 -28.50 13.87
N GLY A 18 -0.91 -27.56 14.70
CA GLY A 18 -0.12 -26.96 15.77
C GLY A 18 0.96 -25.97 15.32
N MET A 19 1.07 -25.67 14.02
CA MET A 19 2.05 -24.69 13.52
C MET A 19 1.61 -23.25 13.82
N VAL A 20 2.56 -22.41 14.23
CA VAL A 20 2.34 -20.99 14.49
C VAL A 20 2.52 -20.20 13.21
N VAL A 21 1.50 -19.47 12.80
CA VAL A 21 1.54 -18.58 11.63
C VAL A 21 1.47 -17.12 12.10
N PRO A 22 2.54 -16.31 11.89
CA PRO A 22 2.48 -14.89 12.19
C PRO A 22 1.58 -14.19 11.17
N VAL A 23 0.64 -13.40 11.67
CA VAL A 23 -0.33 -12.69 10.82
C VAL A 23 -0.39 -11.21 11.15
N THR A 24 -0.63 -10.41 10.13
CA THR A 24 -1.02 -9.00 10.27
C THR A 24 -2.52 -8.89 10.11
N ILE A 25 -3.17 -8.16 11.02
CA ILE A 25 -4.60 -7.87 10.98
C ILE A 25 -4.80 -6.54 10.25
N ILE A 26 -5.65 -6.57 9.22
CA ILE A 26 -6.08 -5.40 8.47
C ILE A 26 -7.59 -5.26 8.63
N GLU A 27 -8.05 -4.13 9.14
CA GLU A 27 -9.45 -3.75 9.16
C GLU A 27 -9.82 -3.13 7.81
N ILE A 28 -10.79 -3.72 7.13
CA ILE A 28 -11.30 -3.23 5.84
C ILE A 28 -12.78 -2.91 6.01
N LEU A 29 -13.08 -1.71 6.50
CA LEU A 29 -14.46 -1.21 6.54
C LEU A 29 -15.06 -1.20 5.13
N PRO A 30 -16.39 -1.32 4.98
CA PRO A 30 -17.04 -1.21 3.67
C PRO A 30 -16.53 0.00 2.90
N ASN A 31 -16.07 -0.24 1.68
CA ASN A 31 -15.53 0.81 0.81
C ASN A 31 -16.66 1.35 -0.06
N ARG A 32 -17.00 2.62 0.12
CA ARG A 32 -18.07 3.29 -0.62
C ARG A 32 -17.61 3.71 -2.00
N ILE A 33 -18.48 3.50 -2.99
CA ILE A 33 -18.25 3.93 -4.37
C ILE A 33 -18.62 5.40 -4.48
N VAL A 34 -17.68 6.23 -4.95
CA VAL A 34 -17.88 7.67 -5.16
C VAL A 34 -18.12 7.98 -6.63
N GLN A 35 -17.38 7.34 -7.52
CA GLN A 35 -17.50 7.54 -8.96
C GLN A 35 -17.11 6.28 -9.71
N ILE A 36 -17.83 5.99 -10.78
CA ILE A 36 -17.45 5.00 -11.78
C ILE A 36 -17.09 5.77 -13.04
N LYS A 37 -15.87 5.59 -13.52
CA LYS A 37 -15.39 6.19 -14.77
C LYS A 37 -15.56 5.20 -15.90
N THR A 38 -16.04 5.73 -17.03
CA THR A 38 -16.32 4.94 -18.23
C THR A 38 -15.41 5.40 -19.38
N GLU A 39 -15.18 4.51 -20.32
CA GLU A 39 -14.32 4.80 -21.46
C GLU A 39 -14.85 5.95 -22.33
N GLN A 40 -16.18 6.07 -22.43
CA GLN A 40 -16.84 7.12 -23.22
C GLN A 40 -16.61 8.53 -22.68
N ASN A 41 -16.64 8.71 -21.36
CA ASN A 41 -16.54 10.02 -20.72
C ASN A 41 -15.11 10.35 -20.25
N ASP A 42 -14.39 9.36 -19.76
CA ASP A 42 -13.10 9.55 -19.08
C ASP A 42 -11.90 8.96 -19.86
N GLY A 43 -12.16 8.21 -20.95
CA GLY A 43 -11.13 7.56 -21.76
C GLY A 43 -10.55 6.28 -21.16
N TYR A 44 -11.06 5.83 -20.01
CA TYR A 44 -10.68 4.57 -19.36
C TYR A 44 -11.71 4.14 -18.31
N GLN A 45 -11.70 2.87 -17.98
CA GLN A 45 -12.61 2.30 -16.98
C GLN A 45 -11.93 2.24 -15.61
N SER A 46 -12.57 2.84 -14.60
CA SER A 46 -12.10 2.77 -13.21
C SER A 46 -13.23 2.99 -12.20
N VAL A 47 -13.00 2.59 -10.97
CA VAL A 47 -13.86 2.88 -9.84
C VAL A 47 -13.10 3.68 -8.80
N GLN A 48 -13.71 4.76 -8.31
CA GLN A 48 -13.18 5.57 -7.23
C GLN A 48 -13.88 5.22 -5.93
N LEU A 49 -13.08 4.82 -4.95
CA LEU A 49 -13.54 4.37 -3.64
C LEU A 49 -13.09 5.30 -2.52
N THR A 50 -13.88 5.32 -1.46
CA THR A 50 -13.54 5.98 -0.20
C THR A 50 -13.84 5.07 0.99
N THR A 51 -13.18 5.32 2.13
CA THR A 51 -13.41 4.59 3.39
C THR A 51 -13.28 5.50 4.60
N GLY A 52 -13.84 5.07 5.71
CA GLY A 52 -13.88 5.83 6.96
C GLY A 52 -14.80 7.06 6.88
N LYS A 53 -14.79 7.88 7.91
CA LYS A 53 -15.61 9.10 7.99
C LYS A 53 -14.75 10.32 8.28
N ILE A 54 -15.05 11.42 7.63
CA ILE A 54 -14.49 12.74 7.91
C ILE A 54 -15.60 13.79 7.86
N SER A 55 -15.49 14.82 8.70
CA SER A 55 -16.44 15.94 8.64
C SER A 55 -16.22 16.74 7.36
N LEU A 56 -17.31 17.13 6.70
CA LEU A 56 -17.27 17.98 5.50
C LEU A 56 -16.55 19.32 5.74
N SER A 57 -16.57 19.84 6.97
CA SER A 57 -15.85 21.05 7.34
C SER A 57 -14.32 20.95 7.24
N ARG A 58 -13.78 19.73 7.17
CA ARG A 58 -12.34 19.46 7.01
C ARG A 58 -11.91 19.21 5.57
N LEU A 59 -12.85 19.25 4.65
CA LEU A 59 -12.61 19.06 3.22
C LEU A 59 -12.58 20.42 2.50
N SER A 60 -11.88 20.45 1.37
CA SER A 60 -11.99 21.56 0.43
C SER A 60 -13.40 21.62 -0.16
N LYS A 61 -13.85 22.79 -0.60
CA LYS A 61 -15.17 22.95 -1.24
C LYS A 61 -15.35 22.02 -2.46
N GLY A 62 -14.29 21.82 -3.24
CA GLY A 62 -14.32 20.92 -4.40
C GLY A 62 -14.50 19.46 -4.01
N GLU A 63 -13.78 18.96 -3.00
CA GLU A 63 -13.93 17.59 -2.49
C GLU A 63 -15.30 17.38 -1.86
N ALA A 64 -15.78 18.35 -1.05
CA ALA A 64 -17.10 18.27 -0.47
C ALA A 64 -18.19 18.18 -1.56
N GLY A 65 -18.12 19.01 -2.62
CA GLY A 65 -19.01 18.97 -3.74
C GLY A 65 -18.99 17.63 -4.49
N HIS A 66 -17.80 17.02 -4.60
CA HIS A 66 -17.66 15.69 -5.22
C HIS A 66 -18.40 14.60 -4.44
N PHE A 67 -18.27 14.56 -3.12
CA PHE A 67 -19.02 13.62 -2.27
C PHE A 67 -20.52 13.88 -2.28
N ILE A 68 -20.95 15.15 -2.29
CA ILE A 68 -22.38 15.52 -2.38
C ILE A 68 -22.95 15.05 -3.72
N LYS A 69 -22.24 15.28 -4.84
CA LYS A 69 -22.66 14.79 -6.17
C LYS A 69 -22.81 13.28 -6.21
N ALA A 70 -21.94 12.55 -5.53
CA ALA A 70 -21.97 11.09 -5.42
C ALA A 70 -23.04 10.57 -4.43
N ASN A 71 -23.69 11.44 -3.66
CA ASN A 71 -24.62 11.09 -2.59
C ASN A 71 -24.01 10.08 -1.59
N THR A 72 -22.75 10.26 -1.24
CA THR A 72 -22.00 9.38 -0.34
C THR A 72 -21.41 10.17 0.83
N GLU A 73 -21.29 9.51 2.00
CA GLU A 73 -20.59 10.11 3.14
C GLU A 73 -19.13 10.36 2.80
N ALA A 74 -18.62 11.51 3.23
CA ALA A 74 -17.22 11.88 3.04
C ALA A 74 -16.27 10.94 3.79
N GLY A 75 -15.31 10.39 3.07
CA GLY A 75 -14.28 9.49 3.61
C GLY A 75 -12.90 10.13 3.68
N LYS A 76 -11.95 9.41 4.29
CA LYS A 76 -10.57 9.86 4.54
C LYS A 76 -9.66 9.83 3.31
N GLY A 77 -10.17 10.07 2.12
CA GLY A 77 -9.43 10.13 0.86
C GLY A 77 -10.13 9.36 -0.24
N LEU A 78 -9.74 9.67 -1.45
CA LEU A 78 -10.25 9.07 -2.68
C LEU A 78 -9.17 8.18 -3.28
N TYR A 79 -9.56 6.98 -3.68
CA TYR A 79 -8.66 5.97 -4.26
C TYR A 79 -9.28 5.40 -5.51
N GLU A 80 -8.50 5.40 -6.56
CA GLU A 80 -8.95 4.93 -7.86
C GLU A 80 -8.34 3.57 -8.18
N PHE A 81 -9.16 2.67 -8.68
CA PHE A 81 -8.78 1.35 -9.13
C PHE A 81 -9.23 1.15 -10.57
N ARG A 82 -8.28 0.92 -11.46
CA ARG A 82 -8.58 0.55 -12.86
C ARG A 82 -9.22 -0.81 -12.91
N LEU A 83 -10.22 -0.97 -13.79
CA LEU A 83 -11.00 -2.18 -13.98
C LEU A 83 -10.51 -3.01 -15.18
N GLU A 84 -9.35 -2.69 -15.74
CA GLU A 84 -8.76 -3.42 -16.86
C GLU A 84 -8.62 -4.91 -16.54
N GLY A 85 -9.30 -5.76 -17.33
CA GLY A 85 -9.28 -7.21 -17.18
C GLY A 85 -10.23 -7.80 -16.14
N GLU A 86 -11.12 -7.01 -15.58
CA GLU A 86 -12.27 -7.49 -14.80
C GLU A 86 -13.43 -7.89 -15.77
N SER A 87 -14.32 -8.78 -15.34
CA SER A 87 -15.46 -9.20 -16.16
C SER A 87 -16.48 -8.07 -16.33
N GLU A 88 -17.16 -8.03 -17.48
CA GLU A 88 -18.21 -7.02 -17.72
C GLU A 88 -19.35 -7.13 -16.72
N GLU A 89 -19.69 -8.34 -16.28
CA GLU A 89 -20.70 -8.58 -15.25
C GLU A 89 -20.33 -7.94 -13.92
N PHE A 90 -19.08 -8.07 -13.52
CA PHE A 90 -18.54 -7.43 -12.30
C PHE A 90 -18.64 -5.90 -12.41
N VAL A 91 -18.25 -5.33 -13.55
CA VAL A 91 -18.32 -3.88 -13.78
C VAL A 91 -19.77 -3.37 -13.76
N LYS A 92 -20.70 -4.11 -14.36
CA LYS A 92 -22.14 -3.78 -14.31
C LYS A 92 -22.69 -3.88 -12.89
N GLY A 93 -22.30 -4.90 -12.14
CA GLY A 93 -22.68 -5.08 -10.73
C GLY A 93 -22.23 -3.92 -9.83
N LEU A 94 -21.03 -3.34 -10.09
CA LEU A 94 -20.57 -2.15 -9.38
C LEU A 94 -21.46 -0.93 -9.57
N GLY A 95 -22.10 -0.81 -10.73
CA GLY A 95 -23.04 0.30 -11.03
C GLY A 95 -24.25 0.33 -10.09
N SER A 96 -24.69 -0.83 -9.61
CA SER A 96 -25.82 -0.98 -8.69
C SER A 96 -25.40 -1.00 -7.21
N ALA A 97 -24.13 -1.28 -6.93
CA ALA A 97 -23.61 -1.36 -5.57
C ALA A 97 -23.24 0.03 -5.04
N LYS A 98 -23.61 0.34 -3.81
CA LYS A 98 -23.16 1.54 -3.11
C LYS A 98 -21.85 1.33 -2.35
N GLU A 99 -21.62 0.12 -1.89
CA GLU A 99 -20.48 -0.26 -1.04
C GLU A 99 -19.92 -1.61 -1.48
N ILE A 100 -18.64 -1.79 -1.26
CA ILE A 100 -17.92 -3.04 -1.53
C ILE A 100 -17.38 -3.56 -0.21
N THR A 101 -17.75 -4.79 0.12
CA THR A 101 -17.36 -5.48 1.34
C THR A 101 -16.15 -6.40 1.11
N ILE A 102 -15.55 -6.90 2.16
CA ILE A 102 -14.34 -7.71 2.14
C ILE A 102 -14.55 -9.08 1.45
N ASP A 103 -15.69 -9.69 1.70
CA ASP A 103 -16.10 -11.00 1.20
C ASP A 103 -16.37 -11.02 -0.30
N SER A 104 -16.70 -9.88 -0.91
CA SER A 104 -16.89 -9.76 -2.35
C SER A 104 -15.60 -9.91 -3.17
N LEU A 105 -14.41 -9.72 -2.56
CA LEU A 105 -13.13 -9.69 -3.27
C LEU A 105 -12.07 -10.63 -2.71
N PHE A 106 -12.17 -11.05 -1.45
CA PHE A 106 -11.12 -11.84 -0.80
C PHE A 106 -11.65 -13.11 -0.16
N ALA A 107 -10.92 -14.20 -0.37
CA ALA A 107 -11.18 -15.51 0.21
C ALA A 107 -9.94 -16.02 0.96
N SER A 108 -10.14 -16.94 1.92
CA SER A 108 -9.03 -17.63 2.59
C SER A 108 -8.20 -18.42 1.59
N GLY A 109 -6.88 -18.45 1.76
CA GLY A 109 -5.93 -19.09 0.85
C GLY A 109 -5.56 -18.25 -0.38
N GLN A 110 -6.25 -17.14 -0.65
CA GLN A 110 -5.95 -16.27 -1.77
C GLN A 110 -4.62 -15.52 -1.56
N LEU A 111 -3.87 -15.31 -2.65
CA LEU A 111 -2.69 -14.44 -2.63
C LEU A 111 -3.07 -13.00 -2.93
N VAL A 112 -2.52 -12.08 -2.15
CA VAL A 112 -2.78 -10.64 -2.24
C VAL A 112 -1.48 -9.82 -2.29
N ASP A 113 -1.54 -8.67 -2.96
CA ASP A 113 -0.49 -7.67 -2.97
C ASP A 113 -0.91 -6.49 -2.09
N ILE A 114 -0.04 -6.08 -1.17
CA ILE A 114 -0.36 -5.02 -0.22
C ILE A 114 0.55 -3.83 -0.45
N THR A 115 -0.09 -2.70 -0.71
CA THR A 115 0.57 -1.40 -0.84
C THR A 115 0.37 -0.59 0.44
N GLY A 116 1.45 -0.07 0.99
CA GLY A 116 1.40 0.84 2.14
C GLY A 116 2.54 1.83 2.13
N THR A 117 2.54 2.76 3.07
CA THR A 117 3.65 3.68 3.32
C THR A 117 4.49 3.14 4.45
N ASN A 118 5.76 2.84 4.19
CA ASN A 118 6.66 2.32 5.22
C ASN A 118 6.97 3.36 6.30
N LYS A 119 7.43 2.90 7.46
CA LYS A 119 7.80 3.81 8.56
C LYS A 119 8.94 4.73 8.13
N GLY A 120 8.79 6.03 8.38
CA GLY A 120 9.84 7.02 8.18
C GLY A 120 11.00 6.81 9.17
N LYS A 121 12.22 7.07 8.71
CA LYS A 121 13.45 7.00 9.50
C LYS A 121 14.19 8.34 9.49
N GLY A 122 13.55 9.39 8.98
CA GLY A 122 14.10 10.73 8.86
C GLY A 122 15.30 10.82 7.91
N PHE A 123 16.15 11.81 8.09
CA PHE A 123 17.40 11.94 7.37
C PHE A 123 18.38 10.89 7.89
N ALA A 124 18.90 10.06 7.01
CA ALA A 124 19.80 8.95 7.35
C ALA A 124 21.14 9.10 6.62
N GLY A 125 22.23 8.86 7.35
CA GLY A 125 23.57 8.79 6.78
C GLY A 125 23.75 7.59 5.86
N VAL A 126 24.83 7.58 5.09
CA VAL A 126 25.12 6.57 4.06
C VAL A 126 25.25 5.15 4.62
N VAL A 127 25.74 5.00 5.85
CA VAL A 127 25.85 3.70 6.53
C VAL A 127 24.46 3.10 6.73
N LYS A 128 23.51 3.86 7.30
CA LYS A 128 22.13 3.38 7.54
C LYS A 128 21.31 3.26 6.26
N ARG A 129 21.48 4.21 5.33
CA ARG A 129 20.64 4.31 4.12
C ARG A 129 21.06 3.36 3.03
N HIS A 130 22.37 3.15 2.86
CA HIS A 130 22.94 2.41 1.74
C HIS A 130 23.83 1.25 2.15
N HIS A 131 23.96 0.99 3.46
CA HIS A 131 24.77 -0.08 4.03
C HIS A 131 26.26 0.05 3.68
N PHE A 132 26.78 1.28 3.65
CA PHE A 132 28.21 1.52 3.50
C PHE A 132 28.94 1.01 4.73
N ALA A 133 30.16 0.49 4.54
CA ALA A 133 31.08 0.19 5.64
C ALA A 133 31.40 1.47 6.39
N THR A 134 31.60 1.36 7.69
CA THR A 134 32.21 2.42 8.49
C THR A 134 33.71 2.39 8.29
N GLN A 135 34.35 3.55 8.45
CA GLN A 135 35.81 3.60 8.56
C GLN A 135 36.25 3.21 9.98
N ASP A 136 37.54 3.05 10.18
CA ASP A 136 38.11 2.64 11.46
C ASP A 136 37.70 3.57 12.59
N ALA A 137 37.44 2.99 13.77
CA ALA A 137 37.09 3.74 14.96
C ALA A 137 38.31 4.34 15.66
N THR A 138 39.50 3.76 15.43
CA THR A 138 40.81 4.10 16.03
C THR A 138 41.90 4.17 14.96
N HIS A 139 43.14 3.88 15.29
CA HIS A 139 44.32 3.87 14.39
C HIS A 139 44.54 5.20 13.66
N GLY A 140 44.36 6.32 14.40
CA GLY A 140 44.60 7.66 13.87
C GLY A 140 43.47 8.24 13.01
N ASN A 141 42.35 7.52 12.84
CA ASN A 141 41.20 8.06 12.13
C ASN A 141 40.60 9.20 12.93
N SER A 142 40.43 10.38 12.31
CA SER A 142 39.85 11.57 12.90
C SER A 142 38.69 12.07 12.06
N LEU A 143 37.54 12.36 12.68
CA LEU A 143 36.35 12.97 12.09
C LEU A 143 35.64 12.18 10.96
N SER A 144 36.22 11.10 10.43
CA SER A 144 35.81 10.42 9.21
C SER A 144 35.19 9.04 9.44
N HIS A 145 34.57 8.77 10.60
CA HIS A 145 34.09 7.43 10.96
C HIS A 145 32.89 6.95 10.14
N ARG A 146 31.94 7.84 9.79
CA ARG A 146 30.66 7.50 9.12
C ARG A 146 30.40 8.30 7.86
N VAL A 147 31.44 8.81 7.22
CA VAL A 147 31.34 9.60 5.99
C VAL A 147 31.20 8.71 4.75
N PRO A 148 30.66 9.25 3.63
CA PRO A 148 30.49 8.47 2.40
C PRO A 148 31.79 8.09 1.70
N GLY A 149 32.93 8.72 2.03
CA GLY A 149 34.16 8.62 1.29
C GLY A 149 34.14 9.42 0.00
N SER A 150 34.92 9.04 -0.99
CA SER A 150 34.95 9.71 -2.29
C SER A 150 33.60 9.66 -3.00
N ILE A 151 33.17 10.80 -3.52
CA ILE A 151 31.90 10.93 -4.26
C ILE A 151 32.12 10.99 -5.79
N GLY A 152 33.38 11.04 -6.25
CA GLY A 152 33.71 11.07 -7.67
C GLY A 152 35.18 11.33 -7.93
N GLN A 153 35.52 11.56 -9.16
CA GLN A 153 36.85 11.86 -9.68
C GLN A 153 37.08 13.38 -9.68
N ARG A 154 38.28 13.81 -10.10
CA ARG A 154 38.69 15.21 -10.12
C ARG A 154 38.17 15.97 -11.35
N GLN A 155 39.06 16.23 -12.31
CA GLN A 155 38.79 17.09 -13.48
C GLN A 155 37.88 16.41 -14.51
N SER A 156 38.10 15.15 -14.77
CA SER A 156 37.23 14.35 -15.64
C SER A 156 36.52 13.27 -14.79
N PRO A 157 35.17 13.25 -14.75
CA PRO A 157 34.19 14.00 -15.55
C PRO A 157 33.80 15.39 -15.00
N GLY A 158 34.44 15.92 -13.96
CA GLY A 158 34.17 17.23 -13.35
C GLY A 158 32.79 17.38 -12.69
N ARG A 159 32.12 16.28 -12.42
CA ARG A 159 30.77 16.24 -11.82
C ARG A 159 30.57 14.98 -11.00
N VAL A 160 29.59 15.00 -10.10
CA VAL A 160 29.07 13.79 -9.42
C VAL A 160 28.02 13.15 -10.32
N PHE A 161 28.13 11.85 -10.60
CA PHE A 161 27.17 11.13 -11.42
C PHE A 161 25.78 11.07 -10.75
N LYS A 162 24.72 11.13 -11.57
CA LYS A 162 23.36 10.94 -11.10
C LYS A 162 23.23 9.54 -10.46
N GLY A 163 22.43 9.46 -9.40
CA GLY A 163 22.23 8.18 -8.68
C GLY A 163 23.33 7.83 -7.68
N LYS A 164 24.36 8.67 -7.49
CA LYS A 164 25.37 8.46 -6.45
C LYS A 164 24.71 8.33 -5.08
N LYS A 165 25.04 7.26 -4.36
CA LYS A 165 24.49 6.96 -3.04
C LYS A 165 24.99 7.97 -2.01
N MET A 166 24.09 8.81 -1.49
CA MET A 166 24.37 9.85 -0.50
C MET A 166 23.38 9.79 0.65
N ALA A 167 23.70 10.48 1.74
CA ALA A 167 22.78 10.69 2.86
C ALA A 167 21.48 11.37 2.38
N GLY A 168 20.38 11.14 3.09
CA GLY A 168 19.08 11.73 2.77
C GLY A 168 17.92 11.01 3.43
N GLN A 169 16.71 11.38 3.08
CA GLN A 169 15.49 10.80 3.61
C GLN A 169 15.45 9.28 3.40
N LEU A 170 15.17 8.55 4.48
CA LEU A 170 14.94 7.11 4.48
C LEU A 170 13.54 6.82 5.03
N GLY A 171 12.84 5.88 4.42
CA GLY A 171 11.47 5.55 4.79
C GLY A 171 10.45 6.62 4.38
N ASN A 172 9.21 6.49 4.87
CA ASN A 172 8.04 7.29 4.48
C ASN A 172 7.81 7.27 2.95
N LYS A 173 8.05 6.11 2.34
CA LYS A 173 7.84 5.87 0.91
C LYS A 173 6.78 4.80 0.72
N ARG A 174 6.02 4.92 -0.37
CA ARG A 174 5.12 3.86 -0.82
C ARG A 174 5.96 2.61 -1.13
N CYS A 175 5.57 1.48 -0.57
CA CYS A 175 6.12 0.18 -0.89
C CYS A 175 5.01 -0.86 -1.03
N ILE A 176 5.31 -1.90 -1.81
CA ILE A 176 4.39 -2.99 -2.10
C ILE A 176 5.06 -4.28 -1.66
N ILE A 177 4.32 -5.10 -0.93
CA ILE A 177 4.69 -6.50 -0.65
C ILE A 177 3.74 -7.36 -1.45
N GLN A 178 4.30 -8.22 -2.28
CA GLN A 178 3.57 -9.05 -3.22
C GLN A 178 3.36 -10.47 -2.68
N SER A 179 2.30 -11.11 -3.15
CA SER A 179 2.03 -12.54 -2.96
C SER A 179 1.97 -12.97 -1.48
N LEU A 180 1.32 -12.17 -0.64
CA LEU A 180 1.02 -12.55 0.73
C LEU A 180 -0.26 -13.39 0.75
N GLU A 181 -0.27 -14.44 1.57
CA GLU A 181 -1.40 -15.36 1.73
C GLU A 181 -2.42 -14.80 2.73
N VAL A 182 -3.70 -14.85 2.36
CA VAL A 182 -4.82 -14.58 3.25
C VAL A 182 -5.09 -15.84 4.08
N VAL A 183 -4.85 -15.76 5.39
CA VAL A 183 -5.06 -16.90 6.31
C VAL A 183 -6.54 -17.05 6.64
N LYS A 184 -7.22 -15.94 6.98
CA LYS A 184 -8.62 -15.93 7.40
C LYS A 184 -9.27 -14.61 6.99
N VAL A 185 -10.56 -14.66 6.65
CA VAL A 185 -11.44 -13.50 6.47
C VAL A 185 -12.52 -13.56 7.54
N GLU A 186 -12.70 -12.49 8.30
CA GLU A 186 -13.73 -12.37 9.33
C GLU A 186 -14.66 -11.22 8.98
N THR A 187 -15.77 -11.56 8.33
CA THR A 187 -16.72 -10.60 7.75
C THR A 187 -17.46 -9.79 8.81
N GLU A 188 -17.84 -10.42 9.92
CA GLU A 188 -18.57 -9.75 11.02
C GLU A 188 -17.82 -8.54 11.58
N ARG A 189 -16.50 -8.65 11.68
CA ARG A 189 -15.62 -7.60 12.22
C ARG A 189 -14.87 -6.82 11.14
N ASN A 190 -15.09 -7.14 9.87
CA ASN A 190 -14.37 -6.56 8.73
C ASN A 190 -12.84 -6.71 8.84
N LEU A 191 -12.35 -7.88 9.29
CA LEU A 191 -10.94 -8.15 9.49
C LEU A 191 -10.40 -9.14 8.46
N LEU A 192 -9.22 -8.80 7.93
CA LEU A 192 -8.44 -9.65 7.05
C LEU A 192 -7.14 -10.05 7.75
N PHE A 193 -6.90 -11.34 7.89
CA PHE A 193 -5.69 -11.90 8.48
C PHE A 193 -4.74 -12.31 7.38
N ILE A 194 -3.59 -11.65 7.30
CA ILE A 194 -2.61 -11.86 6.24
C ILE A 194 -1.32 -12.40 6.83
N LYS A 195 -0.82 -13.48 6.27
CA LYS A 195 0.43 -14.12 6.68
C LYS A 195 1.62 -13.19 6.49
N GLY A 196 2.36 -12.94 7.56
CA GLY A 196 3.58 -12.17 7.54
C GLY A 196 3.40 -10.67 7.83
N ALA A 197 4.40 -9.90 7.45
CA ALA A 197 4.48 -8.47 7.75
C ALA A 197 3.88 -7.61 6.63
N VAL A 198 3.21 -6.52 7.03
CA VAL A 198 2.62 -5.52 6.14
C VAL A 198 3.30 -4.17 6.38
N PRO A 199 3.58 -3.37 5.32
CA PRO A 199 4.27 -2.10 5.47
C PRO A 199 3.48 -1.07 6.28
N GLY A 200 4.19 -0.23 6.99
CA GLY A 200 3.63 0.91 7.73
C GLY A 200 3.51 0.67 9.23
N ALA A 201 3.09 1.72 9.93
CA ALA A 201 2.78 1.71 11.35
C ALA A 201 1.35 1.16 11.59
N ASN A 202 1.05 0.78 12.84
CA ASN A 202 -0.31 0.50 13.25
C ASN A 202 -1.18 1.77 13.08
N GLY A 203 -2.42 1.60 12.66
CA GLY A 203 -3.29 2.69 12.24
C GLY A 203 -3.02 3.22 10.82
N GLY A 204 -1.92 2.79 10.19
CA GLY A 204 -1.55 3.18 8.83
C GLY A 204 -2.51 2.61 7.78
N ARG A 205 -2.74 3.38 6.73
CA ARG A 205 -3.57 3.01 5.60
C ARG A 205 -2.84 2.07 4.68
N VAL A 206 -3.53 1.05 4.22
CA VAL A 206 -3.03 0.06 3.27
C VAL A 206 -4.05 -0.19 2.16
N ILE A 207 -3.56 -0.56 0.99
CA ILE A 207 -4.40 -0.98 -0.14
C ILE A 207 -4.11 -2.45 -0.36
N VAL A 208 -5.14 -3.26 -0.37
CA VAL A 208 -5.07 -4.70 -0.61
C VAL A 208 -5.63 -4.98 -2.00
N LYS A 209 -4.87 -5.69 -2.83
CA LYS A 209 -5.28 -6.10 -4.18
C LYS A 209 -5.05 -7.60 -4.35
N PRO A 210 -5.84 -8.32 -5.17
CA PRO A 210 -5.48 -9.66 -5.61
C PRO A 210 -4.08 -9.65 -6.24
N ALA A 211 -3.27 -10.68 -5.96
CA ALA A 211 -1.90 -10.73 -6.44
C ALA A 211 -1.83 -10.77 -7.98
N VAL A 212 -0.99 -9.92 -8.55
CA VAL A 212 -0.77 -9.85 -10.01
C VAL A 212 -0.33 -11.21 -10.56
N ARG A 213 0.44 -11.97 -9.80
CA ARG A 213 0.90 -13.32 -10.17
C ARG A 213 -0.26 -14.30 -10.44
N MET A 214 -1.38 -14.16 -9.72
CA MET A 214 -2.57 -15.00 -9.94
C MET A 214 -3.35 -14.59 -11.18
N ARG A 215 -3.45 -13.30 -11.46
CA ARG A 215 -4.09 -12.76 -12.68
C ARG A 215 -3.46 -13.31 -13.95
N ASN A 216 -2.14 -13.52 -13.94
CA ASN A 216 -1.41 -14.05 -15.10
C ASN A 216 -1.58 -15.57 -15.31
N LYS A 217 -2.01 -16.31 -14.27
CA LYS A 217 -2.35 -17.73 -14.42
C LYS A 217 -3.72 -17.92 -15.08
N VAL A 218 -4.71 -17.17 -14.64
CA VAL A 218 -6.08 -17.24 -15.20
C VAL A 218 -6.17 -16.78 -16.66
N LYS A 219 -5.20 -15.99 -17.15
CA LYS A 219 -5.14 -15.57 -18.57
C LYS A 219 -4.38 -16.56 -19.47
N LYS A 220 -3.79 -17.63 -18.92
CA LYS A 220 -3.03 -18.65 -19.68
C LYS A 220 -3.78 -19.98 -19.85
N ASP A 221 -4.88 -20.15 -19.12
CA ASP A 221 -5.85 -21.23 -19.23
C ASP A 221 -7.08 -20.74 -20.00
#